data_77f14eeefb76c9f8b10f76ff3eed6122
#
_entry.id   77f14eeefb76c9f8b10f76ff3eed6122
#
_cell.length_a   1.000
_cell.length_b   1.000
_cell.length_c   1.000
_cell.angle_alpha   90.00
_cell.angle_beta   90.00
_cell.angle_gamma   90.00
#
_symmetry.space_group_name_H-M   'P 1'
#
loop_
_entity.id
_entity.type
_entity.pdbx_description
1 polymer ?
#
loop_
_entity_poly.entity_id
_entity_poly.type
_entity_poly.pdbx_seq_one_letter_code
_entity_poly.pdbx_strand_id
1 'polypeptide(L)'
;MAEDSPFTVDADWLQGRLGQPGLTIVDASWYLPAQKRDARAEYDAAHIPGARFLDQDAVSDPDAALPHTLASPQHFAQYVGSMGVSADDTIVVYDGPGFFSAPRAWWMFRIMGVFQTYILDGGFDGWKATGRPVTAEPTKIAPSVFHADFDAGRVVGLADMRRLVDTKAGQIADARGPGRFTGSEPEPRAGIRSGHMPGARNIPYSALSEKGRLLPRNRLRKVIEDAGIDLSGPVVTSCGSGVTAAVVTLALETLGHTDNRLYDGSWTEWGGLSDTPVVTGPATTGPATSGQATTGPATPGPATTGKE
;
A
#
# COMPACT_ATOMS: atom_id res chain seq x y z
N MET A 1 -15.56 -9.55 -22.11
CA MET A 1 -14.61 -8.42 -22.13
C MET A 1 -14.64 -7.73 -20.78
N ALA A 2 -13.48 -7.44 -20.22
CA ALA A 2 -13.19 -6.74 -18.95
C ALA A 2 -13.52 -7.52 -17.67
N GLU A 3 -13.07 -8.76 -17.55
CA GLU A 3 -12.90 -9.39 -16.23
C GLU A 3 -11.62 -8.89 -15.52
N ASP A 4 -10.66 -8.35 -16.28
CA ASP A 4 -9.34 -7.93 -15.81
C ASP A 4 -9.29 -6.45 -15.42
N SER A 5 -8.30 -6.10 -14.61
CA SER A 5 -8.06 -4.72 -14.20
C SER A 5 -7.51 -3.86 -15.35
N PRO A 6 -7.98 -2.61 -15.53
CA PRO A 6 -7.40 -1.70 -16.50
C PRO A 6 -6.00 -1.19 -16.06
N PHE A 7 -5.56 -1.53 -14.85
CA PHE A 7 -4.30 -1.09 -14.24
C PHE A 7 -3.24 -2.18 -14.23
N THR A 8 -3.52 -3.34 -14.84
CA THR A 8 -2.55 -4.44 -14.93
C THR A 8 -2.19 -4.73 -16.38
N VAL A 9 -0.96 -5.20 -16.58
CA VAL A 9 -0.50 -5.75 -17.86
C VAL A 9 0.02 -7.15 -17.63
N ASP A 10 -0.18 -8.03 -18.61
CA ASP A 10 0.37 -9.38 -18.55
C ASP A 10 1.84 -9.41 -19.02
N ALA A 11 2.46 -10.53 -18.79
CA ALA A 11 3.86 -10.73 -19.12
C ALA A 11 4.13 -10.78 -20.64
N ASP A 12 3.15 -11.17 -21.48
CA ASP A 12 3.28 -11.13 -22.95
C ASP A 12 3.30 -9.70 -23.46
N TRP A 13 2.41 -8.88 -22.93
CA TRP A 13 2.35 -7.45 -23.24
C TRP A 13 3.68 -6.74 -22.92
N LEU A 14 4.24 -7.02 -21.72
CA LEU A 14 5.50 -6.40 -21.30
C LEU A 14 6.68 -6.92 -22.12
N GLN A 15 6.78 -8.24 -22.32
CA GLN A 15 7.87 -8.82 -23.10
C GLN A 15 7.94 -8.28 -24.53
N GLY A 16 6.78 -8.10 -25.16
CA GLY A 16 6.71 -7.55 -26.53
C GLY A 16 7.12 -6.08 -26.63
N ARG A 17 7.35 -5.42 -25.50
CA ARG A 17 7.71 -3.99 -25.42
C ARG A 17 9.05 -3.70 -24.75
N LEU A 18 9.77 -4.73 -24.31
CA LEU A 18 11.10 -4.54 -23.71
C LEU A 18 12.00 -3.70 -24.60
N GLY A 19 12.64 -2.68 -24.02
CA GLY A 19 13.55 -1.79 -24.72
C GLY A 19 12.90 -0.74 -25.63
N GLN A 20 11.57 -0.64 -25.67
CA GLN A 20 10.88 0.41 -26.44
C GLN A 20 11.07 1.77 -25.76
N PRO A 21 11.30 2.85 -26.52
CA PRO A 21 11.31 4.21 -26.01
C PRO A 21 9.99 4.58 -25.32
N GLY A 22 10.07 5.32 -24.20
CA GLY A 22 8.90 5.73 -23.44
C GLY A 22 8.29 4.63 -22.58
N LEU A 23 8.91 3.45 -22.49
CA LEU A 23 8.58 2.42 -21.51
C LEU A 23 9.61 2.41 -20.40
N THR A 24 9.17 2.63 -19.17
CA THR A 24 9.98 2.48 -17.96
C THR A 24 9.45 1.31 -17.11
N ILE A 25 10.35 0.40 -16.74
CA ILE A 25 10.04 -0.76 -15.89
C ILE A 25 10.67 -0.50 -14.52
N VAL A 26 9.88 -0.69 -13.45
CA VAL A 26 10.27 -0.38 -12.08
C VAL A 26 10.07 -1.60 -11.20
N ASP A 27 11.15 -2.10 -10.61
CA ASP A 27 11.09 -3.06 -9.51
C ASP A 27 10.84 -2.27 -8.21
N ALA A 28 9.68 -2.45 -7.64
CA ALA A 28 9.26 -1.83 -6.39
C ALA A 28 9.16 -2.85 -5.25
N SER A 29 9.93 -3.92 -5.34
CA SER A 29 9.98 -4.98 -4.32
C SER A 29 10.39 -4.41 -2.98
N TRP A 30 9.64 -4.77 -1.97
CA TRP A 30 9.91 -4.48 -0.57
C TRP A 30 9.38 -5.63 0.28
N TYR A 31 10.02 -5.95 1.39
CA TYR A 31 9.67 -7.09 2.22
C TYR A 31 9.57 -6.69 3.68
N LEU A 32 8.64 -7.33 4.41
CA LEU A 32 8.58 -7.18 5.86
C LEU A 32 9.86 -7.72 6.51
N PRO A 33 10.39 -7.08 7.56
CA PRO A 33 11.61 -7.54 8.25
C PRO A 33 11.56 -9.02 8.69
N ALA A 34 10.38 -9.51 9.05
CA ALA A 34 10.17 -10.92 9.44
C ALA A 34 10.42 -11.91 8.29
N GLN A 35 10.34 -11.47 7.04
CA GLN A 35 10.60 -12.33 5.86
C GLN A 35 12.09 -12.57 5.61
N LYS A 36 12.99 -11.78 6.23
CA LYS A 36 14.46 -11.88 6.10
C LYS A 36 14.93 -11.93 4.63
N ARG A 37 14.26 -11.16 3.77
CA ARG A 37 14.61 -10.97 2.36
C ARG A 37 15.22 -9.59 2.18
N ASP A 38 16.09 -9.46 1.17
CA ASP A 38 16.73 -8.22 0.76
C ASP A 38 16.33 -7.93 -0.69
N ALA A 39 15.41 -6.98 -0.87
CA ALA A 39 14.85 -6.65 -2.17
C ALA A 39 15.92 -6.10 -3.14
N ARG A 40 16.88 -5.32 -2.62
CA ARG A 40 17.97 -4.78 -3.43
C ARG A 40 18.92 -5.87 -3.88
N ALA A 41 19.34 -6.75 -2.98
CA ALA A 41 20.19 -7.87 -3.33
C ALA A 41 19.51 -8.84 -4.31
N GLU A 42 18.20 -9.06 -4.18
CA GLU A 42 17.44 -9.90 -5.11
C GLU A 42 17.34 -9.26 -6.51
N TYR A 43 17.10 -7.94 -6.57
CA TYR A 43 17.12 -7.20 -7.84
C TYR A 43 18.51 -7.25 -8.50
N ASP A 44 19.58 -7.05 -7.74
CA ASP A 44 20.94 -7.09 -8.26
C ASP A 44 21.32 -8.50 -8.77
N ALA A 45 20.75 -9.55 -8.15
CA ALA A 45 20.96 -10.93 -8.60
C ALA A 45 20.16 -11.27 -9.86
N ALA A 46 18.92 -10.77 -9.98
CA ALA A 46 18.08 -10.99 -11.17
C ALA A 46 16.91 -10.01 -11.21
N HIS A 47 16.72 -9.36 -12.34
CA HIS A 47 15.59 -8.46 -12.60
C HIS A 47 15.14 -8.56 -14.09
N ILE A 48 14.00 -7.96 -14.42
CA ILE A 48 13.52 -7.83 -15.81
C ILE A 48 14.48 -6.91 -16.57
N PRO A 49 14.97 -7.28 -17.78
CA PRO A 49 15.88 -6.44 -18.54
C PRO A 49 15.38 -5.00 -18.69
N GLY A 50 16.23 -4.03 -18.32
CA GLY A 50 15.89 -2.60 -18.34
C GLY A 50 15.10 -2.10 -17.14
N ALA A 51 14.77 -2.95 -16.17
CA ALA A 51 14.12 -2.52 -14.94
C ALA A 51 15.05 -1.65 -14.09
N ARG A 52 14.46 -0.74 -13.32
CA ARG A 52 15.10 0.16 -12.36
C ARG A 52 14.55 -0.16 -10.97
N PHE A 53 15.43 -0.22 -9.97
CA PHE A 53 15.01 -0.51 -8.60
C PHE A 53 14.52 0.76 -7.91
N LEU A 54 13.28 0.72 -7.42
CA LEU A 54 12.70 1.75 -6.57
C LEU A 54 12.76 1.28 -5.12
N ASP A 55 13.61 1.91 -4.34
CA ASP A 55 13.70 1.69 -2.90
C ASP A 55 12.53 2.40 -2.21
N GLN A 56 11.63 1.63 -1.60
CA GLN A 56 10.42 2.13 -0.93
C GLN A 56 10.76 3.04 0.27
N ASP A 57 11.88 2.81 0.94
CA ASP A 57 12.30 3.64 2.06
C ASP A 57 12.95 4.94 1.55
N ALA A 58 13.78 4.87 0.52
CA ALA A 58 14.46 6.05 -0.02
C ALA A 58 13.52 7.00 -0.80
N VAL A 59 12.44 6.50 -1.41
CA VAL A 59 11.44 7.34 -2.08
C VAL A 59 10.46 7.98 -1.09
N SER A 60 10.43 7.51 0.15
CA SER A 60 9.60 8.06 1.22
C SER A 60 10.18 9.36 1.78
N ASP A 61 9.40 10.07 2.60
CA ASP A 61 9.86 11.29 3.26
C ASP A 61 11.00 10.99 4.24
N PRO A 62 12.23 11.47 3.98
CA PRO A 62 13.39 11.17 4.81
C PRO A 62 13.34 11.82 6.20
N ASP A 63 12.53 12.86 6.39
CA ASP A 63 12.40 13.61 7.64
C ASP A 63 11.23 13.12 8.49
N ALA A 64 10.42 12.20 7.97
CA ALA A 64 9.25 11.69 8.68
C ALA A 64 9.64 10.71 9.78
N ALA A 65 8.96 10.84 10.94
CA ALA A 65 9.12 9.90 12.06
C ALA A 65 8.46 8.54 11.79
N LEU A 66 7.52 8.47 10.84
CA LEU A 66 6.78 7.28 10.48
C LEU A 66 7.40 6.62 9.23
N PRO A 67 7.42 5.28 9.16
CA PRO A 67 7.94 4.59 7.99
C PRO A 67 7.02 4.76 6.78
N HIS A 68 7.61 4.83 5.59
CA HIS A 68 6.92 4.89 4.29
C HIS A 68 6.00 6.11 4.12
N THR A 69 6.20 7.16 4.92
CA THR A 69 5.45 8.41 4.74
C THR A 69 5.65 8.94 3.33
N LEU A 70 4.56 9.34 2.69
CA LEU A 70 4.61 9.90 1.35
C LEU A 70 5.50 11.14 1.33
N ALA A 71 6.49 11.13 0.47
CA ALA A 71 7.40 12.25 0.31
C ALA A 71 6.70 13.47 -0.32
N SER A 72 7.31 14.65 -0.15
CA SER A 72 6.91 15.83 -0.91
C SER A 72 7.01 15.58 -2.41
N PRO A 73 6.18 16.25 -3.24
CA PRO A 73 6.28 16.13 -4.70
C PRO A 73 7.67 16.43 -5.24
N GLN A 74 8.40 17.35 -4.59
CA GLN A 74 9.77 17.70 -4.97
C GLN A 74 10.74 16.54 -4.71
N HIS A 75 10.68 15.92 -3.52
CA HIS A 75 11.55 14.78 -3.20
C HIS A 75 11.26 13.60 -4.13
N PHE A 76 9.96 13.27 -4.31
CA PHE A 76 9.54 12.21 -5.24
C PHE A 76 10.08 12.47 -6.65
N ALA A 77 9.90 13.69 -7.17
CA ALA A 77 10.37 14.06 -8.51
C ALA A 77 11.89 13.95 -8.66
N GLN A 78 12.65 14.39 -7.66
CA GLN A 78 14.11 14.26 -7.66
C GLN A 78 14.53 12.79 -7.63
N TYR A 79 13.92 11.99 -6.77
CA TYR A 79 14.25 10.58 -6.63
C TYR A 79 13.98 9.82 -7.92
N VAL A 80 12.75 9.87 -8.46
CA VAL A 80 12.41 9.12 -9.68
C VAL A 80 13.09 9.68 -10.93
N GLY A 81 13.33 11.00 -10.97
CA GLY A 81 14.12 11.62 -12.02
C GLY A 81 15.57 11.14 -12.05
N SER A 82 16.19 10.92 -10.86
CA SER A 82 17.51 10.31 -10.76
C SER A 82 17.56 8.86 -11.28
N MET A 83 16.43 8.16 -11.19
CA MET A 83 16.23 6.84 -11.80
C MET A 83 15.97 6.93 -13.33
N GLY A 84 15.92 8.12 -13.90
CA GLY A 84 15.65 8.35 -15.32
C GLY A 84 14.17 8.13 -15.71
N VAL A 85 13.25 8.23 -14.77
CA VAL A 85 11.81 8.13 -15.04
C VAL A 85 11.29 9.49 -15.48
N SER A 86 10.51 9.52 -16.57
CA SER A 86 9.77 10.69 -17.03
C SER A 86 8.28 10.57 -16.71
N ALA A 87 7.61 11.71 -16.50
CA ALA A 87 6.16 11.75 -16.36
C ALA A 87 5.42 11.37 -17.66
N ASP A 88 6.09 11.45 -18.81
CA ASP A 88 5.55 11.06 -20.12
C ASP A 88 5.69 9.56 -20.41
N ASP A 89 6.39 8.80 -19.54
CA ASP A 89 6.60 7.38 -19.75
C ASP A 89 5.32 6.57 -19.49
N THR A 90 5.18 5.46 -20.21
CA THR A 90 4.39 4.33 -19.75
C THR A 90 5.19 3.58 -18.70
N ILE A 91 4.70 3.55 -17.46
CA ILE A 91 5.40 2.92 -16.34
C ILE A 91 4.78 1.56 -16.04
N VAL A 92 5.60 0.52 -15.97
CA VAL A 92 5.20 -0.79 -15.46
C VAL A 92 5.94 -1.07 -14.18
N VAL A 93 5.21 -1.15 -13.07
CA VAL A 93 5.77 -1.51 -11.77
C VAL A 93 5.55 -2.99 -11.49
N TYR A 94 6.48 -3.62 -10.79
CA TYR A 94 6.32 -4.99 -10.30
C TYR A 94 6.96 -5.14 -8.92
N ASP A 95 6.60 -6.20 -8.21
CA ASP A 95 7.32 -6.70 -7.04
C ASP A 95 7.56 -8.21 -7.17
N GLY A 96 8.29 -8.81 -6.24
CA GLY A 96 8.60 -10.22 -6.28
C GLY A 96 7.34 -11.10 -6.39
N PRO A 97 6.49 -11.15 -5.34
CA PRO A 97 5.33 -12.05 -5.31
C PRO A 97 4.12 -11.59 -6.13
N GLY A 98 4.07 -10.32 -6.54
CA GLY A 98 2.91 -9.66 -7.11
C GLY A 98 1.92 -9.15 -6.06
N PHE A 99 1.46 -7.90 -6.22
CA PHE A 99 0.43 -7.23 -5.41
C PHE A 99 0.71 -7.14 -3.90
N PHE A 100 1.97 -6.88 -3.53
CA PHE A 100 2.33 -6.54 -2.15
C PHE A 100 2.80 -5.09 -2.03
N SER A 101 3.92 -4.73 -2.66
CA SER A 101 4.51 -3.38 -2.64
C SER A 101 4.38 -2.63 -3.97
N ALA A 102 4.27 -3.33 -5.10
CA ALA A 102 4.05 -2.71 -6.40
C ALA A 102 2.80 -1.80 -6.45
N PRO A 103 1.65 -2.15 -5.81
CA PRO A 103 0.51 -1.24 -5.75
C PRO A 103 0.80 0.09 -5.05
N ARG A 104 1.74 0.14 -4.08
CA ARG A 104 2.15 1.41 -3.46
C ARG A 104 2.89 2.29 -4.46
N ALA A 105 3.83 1.74 -5.22
CA ALA A 105 4.54 2.48 -6.26
C ALA A 105 3.57 2.95 -7.38
N TRP A 106 2.67 2.07 -7.83
CA TRP A 106 1.60 2.41 -8.78
C TRP A 106 0.76 3.60 -8.27
N TRP A 107 0.33 3.58 -7.00
CA TRP A 107 -0.44 4.65 -6.40
C TRP A 107 0.36 5.95 -6.33
N MET A 108 1.63 5.91 -5.89
CA MET A 108 2.50 7.09 -5.82
C MET A 108 2.66 7.75 -7.19
N PHE A 109 2.98 6.99 -8.24
CA PHE A 109 3.10 7.54 -9.59
C PHE A 109 1.80 8.20 -10.05
N ARG A 110 0.66 7.56 -9.80
CA ARG A 110 -0.64 8.08 -10.24
C ARG A 110 -1.05 9.37 -9.53
N ILE A 111 -0.84 9.45 -8.21
CA ILE A 111 -1.12 10.70 -7.48
C ILE A 111 -0.11 11.81 -7.78
N MET A 112 1.04 11.47 -8.36
CA MET A 112 2.03 12.44 -8.88
C MET A 112 1.84 12.74 -10.38
N GLY A 113 0.68 12.36 -10.95
CA GLY A 113 0.24 12.75 -12.28
C GLY A 113 0.50 11.73 -13.41
N VAL A 114 1.15 10.58 -13.14
CA VAL A 114 1.44 9.58 -14.19
C VAL A 114 0.34 8.53 -14.27
N PHE A 115 -0.70 8.82 -15.03
CA PHE A 115 -1.85 7.93 -15.18
C PHE A 115 -1.55 6.67 -16.00
N GLN A 116 -0.55 6.68 -16.86
CA GLN A 116 -0.08 5.52 -17.62
C GLN A 116 0.86 4.65 -16.79
N THR A 117 0.47 4.35 -15.56
CA THR A 117 1.18 3.45 -14.66
C THR A 117 0.39 2.16 -14.49
N TYR A 118 1.04 1.05 -14.75
CA TYR A 118 0.49 -0.30 -14.71
C TYR A 118 1.28 -1.19 -13.77
N ILE A 119 0.67 -2.28 -13.31
CA ILE A 119 1.31 -3.33 -12.50
C ILE A 119 1.46 -4.58 -13.36
N LEU A 120 2.62 -5.20 -13.32
CA LEU A 120 2.85 -6.51 -13.94
C LEU A 120 2.09 -7.60 -13.16
N ASP A 121 1.07 -8.16 -13.80
CA ASP A 121 0.27 -9.23 -13.22
C ASP A 121 1.09 -10.52 -13.10
N GLY A 122 1.15 -11.08 -11.89
CA GLY A 122 2.00 -12.22 -11.55
C GLY A 122 3.36 -11.83 -10.95
N GLY A 123 3.73 -10.55 -10.98
CA GLY A 123 5.00 -10.05 -10.44
C GLY A 123 6.23 -10.70 -11.07
N PHE A 124 7.37 -10.54 -10.41
CA PHE A 124 8.63 -11.11 -10.89
C PHE A 124 8.66 -12.64 -10.81
N ASP A 125 8.00 -13.21 -9.80
CA ASP A 125 7.94 -14.67 -9.65
C ASP A 125 7.16 -15.31 -10.81
N GLY A 126 6.04 -14.71 -11.24
CA GLY A 126 5.28 -15.13 -12.41
C GLY A 126 6.05 -14.95 -13.71
N TRP A 127 6.80 -13.85 -13.83
CA TRP A 127 7.70 -13.60 -14.96
C TRP A 127 8.74 -14.71 -15.12
N LYS A 128 9.46 -15.04 -14.04
CA LYS A 128 10.46 -16.13 -14.02
C LYS A 128 9.84 -17.50 -14.28
N ALA A 129 8.70 -17.79 -13.66
CA ALA A 129 8.03 -19.10 -13.79
C ALA A 129 7.62 -19.42 -15.21
N THR A 130 7.45 -18.40 -16.07
CA THR A 130 7.14 -18.57 -17.50
C THR A 130 8.39 -18.59 -18.40
N GLY A 131 9.60 -18.65 -17.82
CA GLY A 131 10.87 -18.75 -18.55
C GLY A 131 11.26 -17.48 -19.32
N ARG A 132 10.76 -16.33 -18.90
CA ARG A 132 11.03 -15.05 -19.57
C ARG A 132 12.43 -14.53 -19.23
N PRO A 133 12.99 -13.63 -20.08
CA PRO A 133 14.36 -13.15 -19.89
C PRO A 133 14.54 -12.39 -18.57
N VAL A 134 15.61 -12.71 -17.87
CA VAL A 134 16.09 -12.02 -16.69
C VAL A 134 17.56 -11.69 -16.86
N THR A 135 18.04 -10.65 -16.16
CA THR A 135 19.43 -10.24 -16.18
C THR A 135 19.90 -9.80 -14.79
N ALA A 136 21.18 -9.91 -14.52
CA ALA A 136 21.87 -9.28 -13.40
C ALA A 136 22.68 -8.05 -13.85
N GLU A 137 22.65 -7.71 -15.14
CA GLU A 137 23.38 -6.58 -15.65
C GLU A 137 22.72 -5.26 -15.24
N PRO A 138 23.47 -4.32 -14.61
CA PRO A 138 22.91 -3.04 -14.19
C PRO A 138 22.27 -2.28 -15.35
N THR A 139 21.04 -1.83 -15.15
CA THR A 139 20.37 -0.98 -16.14
C THR A 139 21.07 0.37 -16.27
N LYS A 140 21.43 0.74 -17.50
CA LYS A 140 22.03 2.05 -17.79
C LYS A 140 20.96 3.13 -17.60
N ILE A 141 21.17 4.00 -16.64
CA ILE A 141 20.25 5.08 -16.29
C ILE A 141 20.84 6.42 -16.79
N ALA A 142 20.07 7.13 -17.59
CA ALA A 142 20.28 8.55 -17.84
C ALA A 142 19.26 9.33 -17.02
N PRO A 143 19.65 10.16 -16.05
CA PRO A 143 18.72 10.96 -15.27
C PRO A 143 17.81 11.81 -16.16
N SER A 144 16.56 11.99 -15.75
CA SER A 144 15.54 12.79 -16.41
C SER A 144 15.00 13.86 -15.45
N VAL A 145 14.27 14.83 -16.00
CA VAL A 145 13.47 15.76 -15.21
C VAL A 145 12.06 15.18 -15.09
N PHE A 146 11.62 14.96 -13.86
CA PHE A 146 10.26 14.52 -13.56
C PHE A 146 9.45 15.71 -13.03
N HIS A 147 8.31 15.98 -13.63
CA HIS A 147 7.38 17.02 -13.19
C HIS A 147 6.18 16.36 -12.49
N ALA A 148 6.12 16.51 -11.18
CA ALA A 148 5.01 15.97 -10.40
C ALA A 148 3.79 16.89 -10.48
N ASP A 149 2.63 16.33 -10.83
CA ASP A 149 1.30 16.95 -10.74
C ASP A 149 0.52 16.26 -9.61
N PHE A 150 0.74 16.76 -8.38
CA PHE A 150 0.32 16.08 -7.16
C PHE A 150 -1.15 16.28 -6.84
N ASP A 151 -1.91 15.20 -6.80
CA ASP A 151 -3.29 15.16 -6.32
C ASP A 151 -3.37 14.91 -4.80
N ALA A 152 -3.30 15.99 -4.01
CA ALA A 152 -3.44 15.93 -2.56
C ALA A 152 -4.82 15.41 -2.10
N GLY A 153 -5.85 15.48 -2.96
CA GLY A 153 -7.19 14.98 -2.67
C GLY A 153 -7.27 13.47 -2.49
N ARG A 154 -6.24 12.74 -2.93
CA ARG A 154 -6.15 11.28 -2.81
C ARG A 154 -5.47 10.82 -1.52
N VAL A 155 -4.97 11.73 -0.70
CA VAL A 155 -4.23 11.44 0.53
C VAL A 155 -5.03 11.92 1.74
N VAL A 156 -5.10 11.08 2.78
CA VAL A 156 -5.74 11.43 4.07
C VAL A 156 -4.66 11.53 5.14
N GLY A 157 -4.64 12.63 5.85
CA GLY A 157 -3.81 12.81 7.04
C GLY A 157 -4.57 12.51 8.34
N LEU A 158 -3.84 12.53 9.46
CA LEU A 158 -4.38 12.22 10.79
C LEU A 158 -5.61 13.07 11.18
N ALA A 159 -5.59 14.36 10.88
CA ALA A 159 -6.69 15.27 11.24
C ALA A 159 -7.99 14.91 10.51
N ASP A 160 -7.90 14.56 9.22
CA ASP A 160 -9.05 14.12 8.44
C ASP A 160 -9.53 12.76 8.90
N MET A 161 -8.58 11.86 9.24
CA MET A 161 -8.92 10.52 9.73
C MET A 161 -9.64 10.59 11.09
N ARG A 162 -9.19 11.45 12.02
CA ARG A 162 -9.90 11.71 13.28
C ARG A 162 -11.32 12.17 13.04
N ARG A 163 -11.48 13.18 12.18
CA ARG A 163 -12.81 13.70 11.80
C ARG A 163 -13.70 12.60 11.20
N LEU A 164 -13.16 11.76 10.31
CA LEU A 164 -13.91 10.67 9.68
C LEU A 164 -14.39 9.65 10.73
N VAL A 165 -13.55 9.27 11.68
CA VAL A 165 -13.90 8.34 12.77
C VAL A 165 -14.96 8.95 13.69
N ASP A 166 -14.82 10.23 14.06
CA ASP A 166 -15.74 10.94 14.95
C ASP A 166 -17.12 11.13 14.33
N THR A 167 -17.16 11.56 13.07
CA THR A 167 -18.41 11.88 12.35
C THR A 167 -19.04 10.68 11.67
N LYS A 168 -18.29 9.60 11.47
CA LYS A 168 -18.70 8.42 10.69
C LYS A 168 -19.14 8.78 9.27
N ALA A 169 -18.52 9.81 8.69
CA ALA A 169 -18.89 10.37 7.38
C ALA A 169 -18.33 9.58 6.19
N GLY A 170 -17.73 8.42 6.42
CA GLY A 170 -17.18 7.57 5.38
C GLY A 170 -16.80 6.19 5.92
N GLN A 171 -16.29 5.36 5.06
CA GLN A 171 -15.91 3.99 5.35
C GLN A 171 -14.40 3.85 5.43
N ILE A 172 -13.92 2.95 6.28
CA ILE A 172 -12.50 2.65 6.45
C ILE A 172 -12.29 1.19 6.08
N ALA A 173 -11.41 0.94 5.10
CA ALA A 173 -10.99 -0.38 4.67
C ALA A 173 -9.55 -0.65 5.14
N ASP A 174 -9.38 -1.56 6.09
CA ASP A 174 -8.07 -1.91 6.67
C ASP A 174 -7.51 -3.17 6.01
N ALA A 175 -6.37 -3.03 5.36
CA ALA A 175 -5.71 -4.08 4.57
C ALA A 175 -4.83 -5.04 5.39
N ARG A 176 -4.71 -4.86 6.71
CA ARG A 176 -3.91 -5.75 7.56
C ARG A 176 -4.51 -7.16 7.67
N GLY A 177 -3.67 -8.13 8.06
CA GLY A 177 -4.17 -9.47 8.38
C GLY A 177 -5.20 -9.46 9.51
N PRO A 178 -6.15 -10.44 9.53
CA PRO A 178 -7.24 -10.46 10.50
C PRO A 178 -6.77 -10.46 11.94
N GLY A 179 -5.69 -11.17 12.29
CA GLY A 179 -5.14 -11.23 13.65
C GLY A 179 -4.66 -9.87 14.14
N ARG A 180 -3.97 -9.11 13.30
CA ARG A 180 -3.54 -7.73 13.62
C ARG A 180 -4.74 -6.79 13.73
N PHE A 181 -5.70 -6.89 12.83
CA PHE A 181 -6.92 -6.09 12.85
C PHE A 181 -7.73 -6.32 14.13
N THR A 182 -7.98 -7.57 14.49
CA THR A 182 -8.76 -7.91 15.69
C THR A 182 -8.00 -7.69 17.00
N GLY A 183 -6.69 -7.50 16.94
CA GLY A 183 -5.83 -7.38 18.11
C GLY A 183 -5.47 -8.71 18.75
N SER A 184 -5.77 -9.83 18.11
CA SER A 184 -5.35 -11.17 18.58
C SER A 184 -3.88 -11.47 18.28
N GLU A 185 -3.27 -10.73 17.38
CA GLU A 185 -1.84 -10.74 17.09
C GLU A 185 -1.22 -9.38 17.39
N PRO A 186 0.03 -9.33 17.89
CA PRO A 186 0.73 -8.08 18.14
C PRO A 186 1.10 -7.38 16.82
N GLU A 187 1.27 -6.07 16.91
CA GLU A 187 1.86 -5.30 15.82
C GLU A 187 3.36 -5.59 15.71
N PRO A 188 3.93 -5.66 14.48
CA PRO A 188 5.35 -5.96 14.29
C PRO A 188 6.28 -4.84 14.80
N ARG A 189 5.77 -3.62 14.96
CA ARG A 189 6.52 -2.48 15.49
C ARG A 189 6.22 -2.28 16.96
N ALA A 190 7.28 -2.09 17.77
CA ALA A 190 7.15 -1.82 19.18
C ALA A 190 6.38 -0.51 19.45
N GLY A 191 5.62 -0.46 20.54
CA GLY A 191 4.86 0.72 20.96
C GLY A 191 3.55 0.97 20.21
N ILE A 192 3.20 0.13 19.23
CA ILE A 192 1.94 0.24 18.49
C ILE A 192 0.88 -0.66 19.15
N ARG A 193 -0.26 -0.08 19.49
CA ARG A 193 -1.40 -0.82 20.09
C ARG A 193 -2.00 -1.80 19.08
N SER A 194 -2.46 -2.95 19.57
CA SER A 194 -3.20 -3.93 18.76
C SER A 194 -4.67 -3.54 18.64
N GLY A 195 -5.32 -3.88 17.52
CA GLY A 195 -6.72 -3.57 17.24
C GLY A 195 -6.90 -2.76 15.96
N HIS A 196 -7.98 -2.01 15.84
CA HIS A 196 -8.34 -1.24 14.66
C HIS A 196 -9.07 0.06 15.00
N MET A 197 -9.22 0.95 14.01
CA MET A 197 -10.00 2.17 14.10
C MET A 197 -11.49 1.85 14.25
N PRO A 198 -12.23 2.55 15.13
CA PRO A 198 -13.69 2.35 15.23
C PRO A 198 -14.40 2.46 13.89
N GLY A 199 -15.23 1.48 13.57
CA GLY A 199 -15.98 1.44 12.30
C GLY A 199 -15.21 0.90 11.09
N ALA A 200 -13.92 0.60 11.23
CA ALA A 200 -13.14 0.01 10.13
C ALA A 200 -13.65 -1.40 9.77
N ARG A 201 -13.51 -1.72 8.48
CA ARG A 201 -13.76 -3.05 7.89
C ARG A 201 -12.45 -3.69 7.51
N ASN A 202 -12.29 -4.98 7.75
CA ASN A 202 -11.06 -5.68 7.40
C ASN A 202 -11.17 -6.27 5.99
N ILE A 203 -10.29 -5.85 5.11
CA ILE A 203 -10.09 -6.42 3.78
C ILE A 203 -8.61 -6.79 3.67
N PRO A 204 -8.18 -7.95 4.15
CA PRO A 204 -6.79 -8.36 4.07
C PRO A 204 -6.30 -8.27 2.61
N TYR A 205 -5.18 -7.56 2.38
CA TYR A 205 -4.64 -7.40 1.03
C TYR A 205 -4.45 -8.74 0.30
N SER A 206 -4.10 -9.80 1.05
CA SER A 206 -3.93 -11.14 0.52
C SER A 206 -5.22 -11.79 0.01
N ALA A 207 -6.39 -11.27 0.38
CA ALA A 207 -7.68 -11.76 -0.13
C ALA A 207 -8.03 -11.18 -1.52
N LEU A 208 -7.26 -10.21 -2.03
CA LEU A 208 -7.52 -9.51 -3.28
C LEU A 208 -6.70 -10.05 -4.46
N SER A 209 -5.77 -10.97 -4.20
CA SER A 209 -4.94 -11.58 -5.23
C SER A 209 -4.80 -13.09 -5.01
N GLU A 210 -4.50 -13.81 -6.06
CA GLU A 210 -4.24 -15.24 -6.02
C GLU A 210 -3.06 -15.59 -6.94
N LYS A 211 -2.05 -16.29 -6.42
CA LYS A 211 -0.83 -16.66 -7.17
C LYS A 211 -0.15 -15.46 -7.85
N GLY A 212 -0.07 -14.34 -7.14
CA GLY A 212 0.54 -13.10 -7.63
C GLY A 212 -0.29 -12.35 -8.68
N ARG A 213 -1.55 -12.72 -8.90
CA ARG A 213 -2.47 -12.06 -9.83
C ARG A 213 -3.63 -11.43 -9.11
N LEU A 214 -4.03 -10.24 -9.55
CA LEU A 214 -5.23 -9.59 -9.02
C LEU A 214 -6.46 -10.44 -9.34
N LEU A 215 -7.40 -10.53 -8.41
CA LEU A 215 -8.64 -11.26 -8.65
C LEU A 215 -9.47 -10.60 -9.76
N PRO A 216 -10.27 -11.37 -10.53
CA PRO A 216 -11.24 -10.82 -11.48
C PRO A 216 -12.24 -9.89 -10.79
N ARG A 217 -12.77 -8.91 -11.52
CA ARG A 217 -13.66 -7.85 -11.00
C ARG A 217 -14.85 -8.38 -10.19
N ASN A 218 -15.48 -9.46 -10.62
CA ASN A 218 -16.59 -10.08 -9.91
C ASN A 218 -16.18 -10.63 -8.53
N ARG A 219 -14.99 -11.25 -8.44
CA ARG A 219 -14.44 -11.74 -7.17
C ARG A 219 -13.97 -10.60 -6.27
N LEU A 220 -13.33 -9.54 -6.83
CA LEU A 220 -12.96 -8.34 -6.09
C LEU A 220 -14.19 -7.70 -5.46
N ARG A 221 -15.27 -7.50 -6.25
CA ARG A 221 -16.53 -6.95 -5.76
C ARG A 221 -17.07 -7.76 -4.57
N LYS A 222 -17.11 -9.08 -4.74
CA LYS A 222 -17.58 -9.97 -3.68
C LYS A 222 -16.77 -9.83 -2.39
N VAL A 223 -15.43 -9.80 -2.47
CA VAL A 223 -14.56 -9.64 -1.28
C VAL A 223 -14.83 -8.32 -0.58
N ILE A 224 -14.99 -7.23 -1.32
CA ILE A 224 -15.22 -5.88 -0.79
C ILE A 224 -16.62 -5.77 -0.15
N GLU A 225 -17.64 -6.26 -0.83
CA GLU A 225 -19.04 -6.23 -0.34
C GLU A 225 -19.24 -7.19 0.86
N ASP A 226 -18.65 -8.38 0.85
CA ASP A 226 -18.67 -9.32 1.99
C ASP A 226 -18.00 -8.74 3.25
N ALA A 227 -16.99 -7.87 3.07
CA ALA A 227 -16.38 -7.13 4.17
C ALA A 227 -17.29 -6.01 4.72
N GLY A 228 -18.40 -5.70 4.06
CA GLY A 228 -19.35 -4.67 4.46
C GLY A 228 -18.99 -3.27 4.00
N ILE A 229 -18.23 -3.14 2.91
CA ILE A 229 -18.00 -1.86 2.22
C ILE A 229 -19.09 -1.64 1.17
N ASP A 230 -19.73 -0.48 1.25
CA ASP A 230 -20.68 0.02 0.27
C ASP A 230 -19.94 0.83 -0.80
N LEU A 231 -19.93 0.33 -2.03
CA LEU A 231 -19.27 0.96 -3.18
C LEU A 231 -20.00 2.24 -3.69
N SER A 232 -21.11 2.63 -3.07
CA SER A 232 -21.78 3.89 -3.40
C SER A 232 -21.28 5.09 -2.58
N GLY A 233 -20.53 4.85 -1.49
CA GLY A 233 -20.04 5.89 -0.58
C GLY A 233 -18.52 6.00 -0.56
N PRO A 234 -17.96 7.10 0.00
CA PRO A 234 -16.52 7.31 0.07
C PRO A 234 -15.82 6.26 0.94
N VAL A 235 -14.62 5.83 0.51
CA VAL A 235 -13.80 4.84 1.21
C VAL A 235 -12.41 5.40 1.48
N VAL A 236 -11.93 5.28 2.72
CA VAL A 236 -10.52 5.51 3.07
C VAL A 236 -9.84 4.17 3.30
N THR A 237 -8.78 3.91 2.56
CA THR A 237 -7.96 2.71 2.73
C THR A 237 -6.86 2.94 3.75
N SER A 238 -6.54 1.94 4.55
CA SER A 238 -5.50 1.97 5.58
C SER A 238 -4.83 0.60 5.69
N CYS A 239 -3.64 0.56 6.27
CA CYS A 239 -2.99 -0.70 6.63
C CYS A 239 -2.03 -0.52 7.83
N GLY A 240 -0.83 -1.09 7.81
CA GLY A 240 0.21 -0.85 8.82
C GLY A 240 0.93 0.50 8.62
N SER A 241 1.38 0.79 7.40
CA SER A 241 2.22 1.96 7.05
C SER A 241 1.97 2.46 5.61
N GLY A 242 0.74 2.35 5.11
CA GLY A 242 0.35 2.85 3.80
C GLY A 242 0.70 1.96 2.60
N VAL A 243 1.56 0.94 2.75
CA VAL A 243 2.01 0.10 1.63
C VAL A 243 0.88 -0.79 1.09
N THR A 244 0.36 -1.69 1.91
CA THR A 244 -0.68 -2.64 1.46
C THR A 244 -2.08 -2.04 1.37
N ALA A 245 -2.31 -0.84 1.92
CA ALA A 245 -3.53 -0.06 1.69
C ALA A 245 -3.75 0.21 0.20
N ALA A 246 -2.67 0.42 -0.55
CA ALA A 246 -2.71 0.65 -1.99
C ALA A 246 -3.23 -0.58 -2.78
N VAL A 247 -3.15 -1.80 -2.23
CA VAL A 247 -3.78 -2.98 -2.85
C VAL A 247 -5.30 -2.88 -2.81
N VAL A 248 -5.86 -2.41 -1.68
CA VAL A 248 -7.31 -2.17 -1.56
C VAL A 248 -7.73 -1.00 -2.46
N THR A 249 -6.93 0.09 -2.50
CA THR A 249 -7.15 1.21 -3.42
C THR A 249 -7.20 0.73 -4.89
N LEU A 250 -6.25 -0.08 -5.31
CA LEU A 250 -6.22 -0.67 -6.66
C LEU A 250 -7.47 -1.51 -6.96
N ALA A 251 -7.91 -2.33 -5.99
CA ALA A 251 -9.11 -3.14 -6.15
C ALA A 251 -10.38 -2.27 -6.30
N LEU A 252 -10.51 -1.22 -5.49
CA LEU A 252 -11.60 -0.24 -5.59
C LEU A 252 -11.60 0.45 -6.97
N GLU A 253 -10.46 0.97 -7.41
CA GLU A 253 -10.35 1.62 -8.72
C GLU A 253 -10.58 0.64 -9.89
N THR A 254 -10.14 -0.62 -9.76
CA THR A 254 -10.46 -1.68 -10.73
C THR A 254 -11.97 -1.87 -10.87
N LEU A 255 -12.74 -1.72 -9.81
CA LEU A 255 -14.20 -1.77 -9.84
C LEU A 255 -14.86 -0.49 -10.36
N GLY A 256 -14.07 0.56 -10.63
CA GLY A 256 -14.56 1.87 -11.06
C GLY A 256 -14.95 2.79 -9.90
N HIS A 257 -14.63 2.40 -8.65
CA HIS A 257 -14.87 3.23 -7.48
C HIS A 257 -13.73 4.24 -7.31
N THR A 258 -13.95 5.48 -7.74
CA THR A 258 -12.95 6.55 -7.73
C THR A 258 -13.00 7.45 -6.48
N ASP A 259 -14.09 7.40 -5.70
CA ASP A 259 -14.19 8.13 -4.43
C ASP A 259 -13.51 7.35 -3.30
N ASN A 260 -12.22 7.11 -3.50
CA ASN A 260 -11.36 6.47 -2.52
C ASN A 260 -10.10 7.32 -2.26
N ARG A 261 -9.63 7.27 -1.03
CA ARG A 261 -8.41 7.96 -0.56
C ARG A 261 -7.60 7.02 0.32
N LEU A 262 -6.30 7.29 0.45
CA LEU A 262 -5.41 6.47 1.27
C LEU A 262 -4.95 7.27 2.50
N TYR A 263 -5.15 6.71 3.69
CA TYR A 263 -4.58 7.22 4.93
C TYR A 263 -3.11 6.82 5.02
N ASP A 264 -2.23 7.77 4.74
CA ASP A 264 -0.80 7.50 4.57
C ASP A 264 -0.13 7.05 5.88
N GLY A 265 -0.34 7.73 7.01
CA GLY A 265 0.19 7.34 8.32
C GLY A 265 -0.31 5.99 8.83
N SER A 266 -1.49 5.58 8.36
CA SER A 266 -2.08 4.26 8.62
C SER A 266 -2.09 3.87 10.10
N TRP A 267 -2.04 2.57 10.42
CA TRP A 267 -2.10 2.09 11.79
C TRP A 267 -0.86 2.45 12.61
N THR A 268 0.31 2.57 11.98
CA THR A 268 1.54 2.97 12.69
C THR A 268 1.38 4.36 13.32
N GLU A 269 0.70 5.30 12.64
CA GLU A 269 0.36 6.59 13.20
C GLU A 269 -0.78 6.46 14.23
N TRP A 270 -1.93 5.94 13.81
CA TRP A 270 -3.12 5.87 14.65
C TRP A 270 -2.92 5.03 15.92
N GLY A 271 -2.40 3.82 15.79
CA GLY A 271 -2.14 2.90 16.90
C GLY A 271 -1.00 3.34 17.81
N GLY A 272 -0.08 4.18 17.31
CA GLY A 272 1.04 4.75 18.08
C GLY A 272 0.63 5.90 19.01
N LEU A 273 -0.45 6.61 18.70
CA LEU A 273 -0.93 7.74 19.49
C LEU A 273 -1.81 7.27 20.65
N SER A 274 -1.59 7.79 21.86
CA SER A 274 -2.34 7.41 23.08
C SER A 274 -3.78 7.95 23.10
N ASP A 275 -4.05 9.02 22.36
CA ASP A 275 -5.32 9.76 22.34
C ASP A 275 -6.26 9.39 21.18
N THR A 276 -5.89 8.40 20.35
CA THR A 276 -6.77 7.88 19.30
C THR A 276 -7.56 6.67 19.80
N PRO A 277 -8.88 6.57 19.49
CA PRO A 277 -9.69 5.44 19.93
C PRO A 277 -9.30 4.15 19.20
N VAL A 278 -9.25 3.04 19.92
CA VAL A 278 -8.93 1.70 19.41
C VAL A 278 -10.01 0.71 19.82
N VAL A 279 -10.40 -0.16 18.90
CA VAL A 279 -11.33 -1.27 19.12
C VAL A 279 -10.60 -2.59 18.84
N THR A 280 -10.94 -3.63 19.61
CA THR A 280 -10.45 -4.99 19.40
C THR A 280 -11.61 -5.93 19.08
N GLY A 281 -11.31 -7.10 18.56
CA GLY A 281 -12.30 -8.08 18.10
C GLY A 281 -12.68 -7.92 16.63
N PRO A 282 -13.65 -8.68 16.13
CA PRO A 282 -14.09 -8.61 14.74
C PRO A 282 -14.74 -7.27 14.43
N ALA A 283 -14.74 -6.90 13.14
CA ALA A 283 -15.48 -5.72 12.67
C ALA A 283 -16.97 -5.84 13.06
N THR A 284 -17.54 -4.76 13.60
CA THR A 284 -18.98 -4.76 13.93
C THR A 284 -19.82 -4.77 12.64
N THR A 285 -20.66 -5.79 12.48
CA THR A 285 -21.64 -5.87 11.40
C THR A 285 -22.85 -4.98 11.73
N GLY A 286 -23.09 -3.93 10.98
CA GLY A 286 -24.24 -3.01 11.14
C GLY A 286 -23.86 -1.54 11.04
N PRO A 287 -24.84 -0.62 10.88
CA PRO A 287 -24.58 0.80 11.00
C PRO A 287 -23.98 1.06 12.39
N ALA A 288 -22.95 1.90 12.46
CA ALA A 288 -22.18 2.16 13.66
C ALA A 288 -23.08 2.58 14.84
N THR A 289 -23.44 1.62 15.68
CA THR A 289 -24.07 1.90 16.98
C THR A 289 -22.97 2.25 17.98
N SER A 290 -23.21 3.26 18.79
CA SER A 290 -22.34 3.75 19.84
C SER A 290 -21.92 2.64 20.81
N GLY A 291 -20.78 2.00 20.55
CA GLY A 291 -20.13 1.08 21.50
C GLY A 291 -19.40 1.89 22.57
N GLN A 292 -19.67 1.58 23.82
CA GLN A 292 -19.00 2.19 24.99
C GLN A 292 -17.49 1.99 24.90
N ALA A 293 -16.77 3.09 24.98
CA ALA A 293 -15.33 3.08 25.19
C ALA A 293 -15.04 2.48 26.58
N THR A 294 -14.51 1.27 26.62
CA THR A 294 -13.98 0.72 27.88
C THR A 294 -12.61 1.37 28.13
N THR A 295 -12.61 2.36 29.00
CA THR A 295 -11.38 2.83 29.65
C THR A 295 -10.95 1.74 30.64
N GLY A 296 -9.98 0.91 30.26
CA GLY A 296 -9.37 -0.04 31.18
C GLY A 296 -8.65 0.71 32.33
N PRO A 297 -8.72 0.23 33.57
CA PRO A 297 -8.06 0.89 34.70
C PRO A 297 -6.53 0.83 34.54
N ALA A 298 -5.89 1.96 34.75
CA ALA A 298 -4.44 2.05 34.84
C ALA A 298 -3.97 1.23 36.05
N THR A 299 -3.13 0.26 35.81
CA THR A 299 -2.46 -0.52 36.89
C THR A 299 -1.44 0.38 37.57
N PRO A 300 -1.51 0.62 38.87
CA PRO A 300 -0.50 1.40 39.58
C PRO A 300 0.81 0.59 39.66
N GLY A 301 1.90 1.22 39.25
CA GLY A 301 3.24 0.66 39.40
C GLY A 301 3.62 0.44 40.87
N PRO A 302 4.56 -0.49 41.18
CA PRO A 302 4.93 -0.81 42.53
C PRO A 302 5.63 0.37 43.25
N ALA A 303 5.17 0.67 44.43
CA ALA A 303 5.75 1.65 45.33
C ALA A 303 7.17 1.19 45.74
N THR A 304 8.18 2.03 45.46
CA THR A 304 9.52 1.88 46.01
C THR A 304 9.48 2.24 47.51
N THR A 305 9.56 1.26 48.37
CA THR A 305 9.85 1.48 49.80
C THR A 305 11.33 1.81 49.94
N GLY A 306 11.64 3.06 50.26
CA GLY A 306 12.95 3.41 50.80
C GLY A 306 13.10 2.82 52.20
N LYS A 307 14.27 2.21 52.45
CA LYS A 307 14.79 1.99 53.81
C LYS A 307 16.07 2.80 53.96
N GLU A 308 16.13 3.38 55.11
CA GLU A 308 17.18 4.12 55.80
C GLU A 308 18.62 3.66 55.46
#